data_e50eef12fd8cbbd696db97cac13b19f5
#
_entry.id   e50eef12fd8cbbd696db97cac13b19f5
#
_cell.length_a   1.000
_cell.length_b   1.000
_cell.length_c   1.000
_cell.angle_alpha   90.00
_cell.angle_beta   90.00
_cell.angle_gamma   90.00
#
_symmetry.space_group_name_H-M   'P 1'
#
loop_
_entity.id
_entity.type
_entity.pdbx_description
1 polymer ?
#
loop_
_entity_poly.entity_id
_entity_poly.type
_entity_poly.pdbx_seq_one_letter_code
_entity_poly.pdbx_strand_id
1 'polypeptide(L)'
;MQIGAAALIADEKNCLLLMKRSDNNCWGPPSGAVELGEVVEMAARREVREETGLELGGLVLFGVFSGPDLFYRYPNGDEVYNVTIVYLTRDWRGEVRLNGEHTNWGWFAPEDIPENISPPIKPVIGQFIETIHK
;
A
#
# COMPACT_ATOMS: atom_id res chain seq x y z
N MET A 1 -3.38 -16.97 -8.46
CA MET A 1 -3.36 -16.15 -7.21
C MET A 1 -2.05 -15.42 -7.12
N GLN A 2 -2.11 -14.14 -6.77
CA GLN A 2 -0.91 -13.32 -6.65
C GLN A 2 -0.77 -12.82 -5.22
N ILE A 3 0.46 -12.84 -4.70
CA ILE A 3 0.74 -12.37 -3.34
C ILE A 3 1.43 -11.03 -3.42
N GLY A 4 0.86 -10.04 -2.76
CA GLY A 4 1.42 -8.71 -2.67
C GLY A 4 1.75 -8.33 -1.24
N ALA A 5 2.66 -7.38 -1.10
CA ALA A 5 3.02 -6.79 0.18
C ALA A 5 2.82 -5.28 0.10
N ALA A 6 2.23 -4.69 1.13
CA ALA A 6 1.99 -3.27 1.20
C ALA A 6 2.40 -2.74 2.56
N ALA A 7 2.72 -1.45 2.62
CA ALA A 7 3.06 -0.80 3.87
C ALA A 7 2.20 0.44 4.07
N LEU A 8 1.47 0.46 5.18
CA LEU A 8 0.81 1.67 5.65
C LEU A 8 1.84 2.44 6.48
N ILE A 9 2.22 3.61 6.00
CA ILE A 9 3.16 4.49 6.67
C ILE A 9 2.36 5.65 7.24
N ALA A 10 2.27 5.71 8.56
CA ALA A 10 1.40 6.67 9.25
C ALA A 10 2.23 7.62 10.10
N ASP A 11 1.86 8.90 10.08
CA ASP A 11 2.49 9.88 10.97
C ASP A 11 1.77 9.94 12.32
N GLU A 12 2.18 10.89 13.17
CA GLU A 12 1.64 11.06 14.52
C GLU A 12 0.16 11.39 14.53
N LYS A 13 -0.35 11.96 13.44
CA LYS A 13 -1.75 12.37 13.32
C LYS A 13 -2.59 11.36 12.56
N ASN A 14 -2.05 10.16 12.34
CA ASN A 14 -2.69 9.09 11.57
C ASN A 14 -2.89 9.44 10.10
N CYS A 15 -2.09 10.37 9.56
CA CYS A 15 -2.07 10.60 8.12
C CYS A 15 -1.29 9.49 7.45
N LEU A 16 -1.81 8.97 6.35
CA LEU A 16 -1.17 7.91 5.58
C LEU A 16 -0.45 8.47 4.38
N LEU A 17 0.71 7.91 4.08
CA LEU A 17 1.42 8.19 2.84
C LEU A 17 0.73 7.44 1.71
N LEU A 18 0.16 8.17 0.78
CA LEU A 18 -0.46 7.60 -0.41
C LEU A 18 0.19 8.17 -1.66
N MET A 19 0.19 7.36 -2.72
CA MET A 19 0.77 7.74 -3.99
C MET A 19 -0.23 7.49 -5.10
N LYS A 20 -0.19 8.34 -6.12
CA LYS A 20 -1.07 8.22 -7.27
C LYS A 20 -0.34 7.49 -8.40
N ARG A 21 -0.93 6.39 -8.86
CA ARG A 21 -0.34 5.59 -9.94
C ARG A 21 -0.50 6.31 -11.28
N SER A 22 0.53 6.20 -12.12
CA SER A 22 0.49 6.79 -13.46
C SER A 22 -0.39 6.00 -14.43
N ASP A 23 -0.58 4.69 -14.20
CA ASP A 23 -1.30 3.83 -15.13
C ASP A 23 -2.84 3.90 -15.01
N ASN A 24 -3.36 4.18 -13.82
CA ASN A 24 -4.81 4.19 -13.62
C ASN A 24 -5.32 5.37 -12.78
N ASN A 25 -4.43 6.27 -12.39
CA ASN A 25 -4.73 7.45 -11.57
C ASN A 25 -5.38 7.13 -10.22
N CYS A 26 -5.24 5.91 -9.73
CA CYS A 26 -5.73 5.54 -8.40
C CYS A 26 -4.65 5.76 -7.34
N TRP A 27 -5.10 6.10 -6.14
CA TRP A 27 -4.24 6.31 -4.99
C TRP A 27 -4.11 5.04 -4.16
N GLY A 28 -2.95 4.83 -3.57
CA GLY A 28 -2.73 3.73 -2.65
C GLY A 28 -1.39 3.85 -1.94
N PRO A 29 -1.17 3.03 -0.92
CA PRO A 29 0.11 2.98 -0.23
C PRO A 29 1.16 2.30 -1.10
N PRO A 30 2.45 2.42 -0.74
CA PRO A 30 3.50 1.65 -1.40
C PRO A 30 3.19 0.16 -1.33
N SER A 31 3.26 -0.52 -2.45
CA SER A 31 2.95 -1.95 -2.53
C SER A 31 3.50 -2.57 -3.81
N GLY A 32 3.59 -3.88 -3.82
CA GLY A 32 3.96 -4.62 -5.01
C GLY A 32 3.99 -6.12 -4.77
N ALA A 33 4.30 -6.86 -5.82
CA ALA A 33 4.32 -8.32 -5.76
C ALA A 33 5.51 -8.84 -4.95
N VAL A 34 5.25 -9.88 -4.17
CA VAL A 34 6.31 -10.62 -3.49
C VAL A 34 7.01 -11.49 -4.53
N GLU A 35 8.32 -11.37 -4.61
CA GLU A 35 9.09 -12.15 -5.57
C GLU A 35 9.35 -13.56 -5.06
N LEU A 36 9.61 -14.47 -5.98
CA LEU A 36 9.87 -15.87 -5.65
C LEU A 36 11.03 -15.97 -4.67
N GLY A 37 10.79 -16.64 -3.55
CA GLY A 37 11.82 -16.83 -2.52
C GLY A 37 12.02 -15.64 -1.58
N GLU A 38 11.30 -14.55 -1.79
CA GLU A 38 11.45 -13.36 -0.98
C GLU A 38 10.62 -13.47 0.30
N VAL A 39 11.19 -13.04 1.42
CA VAL A 39 10.44 -12.91 2.67
C VAL A 39 9.46 -11.73 2.53
N VAL A 40 8.20 -11.94 2.92
CA VAL A 40 7.13 -10.96 2.68
C VAL A 40 7.44 -9.59 3.30
N GLU A 41 7.93 -9.56 4.54
CA GLU A 41 8.30 -8.29 5.18
C GLU A 41 9.40 -7.57 4.38
N MET A 42 10.36 -8.32 3.85
CA MET A 42 11.43 -7.74 3.03
C MET A 42 10.88 -7.21 1.70
N ALA A 43 9.85 -7.87 1.16
CA ALA A 43 9.19 -7.38 -0.05
C ALA A 43 8.55 -6.02 0.21
N ALA A 44 7.85 -5.87 1.33
CA ALA A 44 7.25 -4.58 1.69
C ALA A 44 8.31 -3.48 1.80
N ARG A 45 9.44 -3.77 2.46
CA ARG A 45 10.54 -2.81 2.60
C ARG A 45 11.14 -2.45 1.24
N ARG A 46 11.33 -3.44 0.38
CA ARG A 46 11.89 -3.23 -0.95
C ARG A 46 10.96 -2.33 -1.79
N GLU A 47 9.66 -2.61 -1.79
CA GLU A 47 8.70 -1.82 -2.56
C GLU A 47 8.65 -0.37 -2.06
N VAL A 48 8.69 -0.16 -0.75
CA VAL A 48 8.74 1.20 -0.21
C VAL A 48 9.99 1.94 -0.70
N ARG A 49 11.14 1.27 -0.62
CA ARG A 49 12.39 1.88 -1.06
C ARG A 49 12.37 2.22 -2.56
N GLU A 50 11.88 1.29 -3.38
CA GLU A 50 11.82 1.49 -4.83
C GLU A 50 10.84 2.61 -5.21
N GLU A 51 9.69 2.68 -4.55
CA GLU A 51 8.63 3.60 -4.93
C GLU A 51 8.75 4.97 -4.27
N THR A 52 9.35 5.07 -3.10
CA THR A 52 9.40 6.31 -2.33
C THR A 52 10.79 6.76 -1.93
N GLY A 53 11.77 5.87 -1.93
CA GLY A 53 13.09 6.19 -1.40
C GLY A 53 13.21 6.14 0.10
N LEU A 54 12.12 5.85 0.82
CA LEU A 54 12.15 5.81 2.28
C LEU A 54 12.73 4.49 2.79
N GLU A 55 13.38 4.56 3.95
CA GLU A 55 13.83 3.39 4.70
C GLU A 55 12.95 3.23 5.91
N LEU A 56 12.35 2.06 6.07
CA LEU A 56 11.44 1.80 7.18
C LEU A 56 12.17 1.26 8.40
N GLY A 57 11.72 1.68 9.57
CA GLY A 57 12.13 1.10 10.83
C GLY A 57 11.31 -0.13 11.18
N GLY A 58 10.81 -0.22 12.40
CA GLY A 58 10.02 -1.38 12.83
C GLY A 58 8.69 -1.49 12.12
N LEU A 59 8.37 -2.70 11.65
CA LEU A 59 7.07 -2.99 11.03
C LEU A 59 6.27 -3.90 11.94
N VAL A 60 4.97 -3.69 11.99
CA VAL A 60 4.05 -4.65 12.60
C VAL A 60 3.08 -5.14 11.53
N LEU A 61 2.68 -6.39 11.63
CA LEU A 61 1.68 -6.94 10.72
C LEU A 61 0.34 -6.27 11.00
N PHE A 62 -0.23 -5.61 9.99
CA PHE A 62 -1.53 -4.97 10.12
C PHE A 62 -2.64 -5.94 9.78
N GLY A 63 -2.50 -6.70 8.71
CA GLY A 63 -3.49 -7.68 8.33
C GLY A 63 -3.17 -8.38 7.03
N VAL A 64 -3.95 -9.43 6.77
CA VAL A 64 -3.89 -10.18 5.52
C VAL A 64 -5.27 -10.02 4.87
N PHE A 65 -5.27 -9.53 3.63
CA PHE A 65 -6.50 -9.23 2.90
C PHE A 65 -6.62 -10.13 1.69
N SER A 66 -7.79 -10.74 1.54
CA SER A 66 -8.07 -11.65 0.42
C SER A 66 -9.57 -11.67 0.18
N GLY A 67 -9.99 -12.44 -0.82
CA GLY A 67 -11.41 -12.63 -1.10
C GLY A 67 -11.88 -11.84 -2.31
N PRO A 68 -13.21 -11.73 -2.50
CA PRO A 68 -13.79 -11.13 -3.72
C PRO A 68 -13.36 -9.67 -3.98
N ASP A 69 -13.12 -8.91 -2.90
CA ASP A 69 -12.74 -7.50 -3.03
C ASP A 69 -11.34 -7.32 -3.61
N LEU A 70 -10.54 -8.40 -3.63
CA LEU A 70 -9.20 -8.35 -4.17
C LEU A 70 -9.08 -9.05 -5.52
N PHE A 71 -10.20 -9.25 -6.19
CA PHE A 71 -10.24 -9.73 -7.56
C PHE A 71 -9.86 -8.60 -8.51
N TYR A 72 -9.06 -8.92 -9.54
CA TYR A 72 -8.69 -7.96 -10.56
C TYR A 72 -8.66 -8.63 -11.92
N ARG A 73 -9.21 -7.96 -12.91
CA ARG A 73 -9.18 -8.42 -14.30
C ARG A 73 -8.25 -7.49 -15.09
N TYR A 74 -7.19 -8.06 -15.65
CA TYR A 74 -6.28 -7.29 -16.49
C TYR A 74 -6.89 -7.01 -17.86
N PRO A 75 -6.42 -5.97 -18.57
CA PRO A 75 -6.93 -5.64 -19.90
C PRO A 75 -6.81 -6.78 -20.91
N ASN A 76 -5.86 -7.70 -20.74
CA ASN A 76 -5.69 -8.85 -21.61
C ASN A 76 -6.67 -10.00 -21.32
N GLY A 77 -7.57 -9.82 -20.35
CA GLY A 77 -8.55 -10.81 -19.96
C GLY A 77 -8.15 -11.74 -18.83
N ASP A 78 -6.92 -11.69 -18.39
CA ASP A 78 -6.49 -12.50 -17.25
C ASP A 78 -7.17 -12.04 -15.97
N GLU A 79 -7.59 -12.99 -15.15
CA GLU A 79 -8.24 -12.73 -13.88
C GLU A 79 -7.36 -13.24 -12.75
N VAL A 80 -7.18 -12.41 -11.73
CA VAL A 80 -6.40 -12.79 -10.56
C VAL A 80 -7.13 -12.44 -9.28
N TYR A 81 -6.96 -13.29 -8.28
CA TYR A 81 -7.28 -12.96 -6.91
C TYR A 81 -5.97 -12.65 -6.19
N ASN A 82 -5.93 -11.52 -5.54
CA ASN A 82 -4.76 -11.09 -4.79
C ASN A 82 -4.90 -11.46 -3.32
N VAL A 83 -3.79 -11.87 -2.73
CA VAL A 83 -3.65 -11.93 -1.29
C VAL A 83 -2.66 -10.83 -0.95
N THR A 84 -3.10 -9.84 -0.20
CA THR A 84 -2.25 -8.70 0.17
C THR A 84 -1.93 -8.74 1.64
N ILE A 85 -0.65 -8.78 1.95
CA ILE A 85 -0.14 -8.78 3.31
C ILE A 85 0.30 -7.35 3.61
N VAL A 86 -0.32 -6.73 4.62
CA VAL A 86 -0.14 -5.31 4.91
C VAL A 86 0.56 -5.14 6.23
N TYR A 87 1.63 -4.35 6.21
CA TYR A 87 2.36 -3.95 7.41
C TYR A 87 2.06 -2.50 7.74
N LEU A 88 2.20 -2.15 9.01
CA LEU A 88 2.03 -0.78 9.49
C LEU A 88 3.34 -0.34 10.13
N THR A 89 3.75 0.88 9.84
CA THR A 89 4.88 1.50 10.51
C THR A 89 4.60 2.97 10.79
N ARG A 90 5.19 3.45 11.89
CA ARG A 90 5.22 4.88 12.22
C ARG A 90 6.66 5.38 12.31
N ASP A 91 7.61 4.58 11.80
CA ASP A 91 9.04 4.87 11.88
C ASP A 91 9.66 4.74 10.49
N TRP A 92 10.13 5.85 9.96
CA TRP A 92 10.79 5.87 8.66
C TRP A 92 11.85 6.96 8.61
N ARG A 93 12.76 6.85 7.63
CA ARG A 93 13.80 7.84 7.39
C ARG A 93 13.89 8.15 5.90
N GLY A 94 14.35 9.35 5.60
CA GLY A 94 14.57 9.78 4.23
C GLY A 94 13.53 10.74 3.72
N GLU A 95 13.59 11.06 2.44
CA GLU A 95 12.67 11.96 1.78
C GLU A 95 11.98 11.21 0.64
N VAL A 96 10.69 11.51 0.42
CA VAL A 96 9.95 10.87 -0.65
C VAL A 96 10.49 11.29 -2.00
N ARG A 97 10.84 10.31 -2.82
CA ARG A 97 11.26 10.48 -4.21
C ARG A 97 10.53 9.45 -5.04
N LEU A 98 9.61 9.93 -5.88
CA LEU A 98 8.83 9.01 -6.71
C LEU A 98 9.66 8.44 -7.84
N ASN A 99 9.41 7.17 -8.18
CA ASN A 99 9.89 6.60 -9.42
C ASN A 99 8.87 6.88 -10.53
N GLY A 100 9.12 6.41 -11.75
CA GLY A 100 8.24 6.70 -12.88
C GLY A 100 6.86 6.06 -12.85
N GLU A 101 6.60 5.20 -11.87
CA GLU A 101 5.31 4.51 -11.75
C GLU A 101 4.23 5.37 -11.09
N HIS A 102 4.62 6.47 -10.45
CA HIS A 102 3.71 7.35 -9.72
C HIS A 102 3.89 8.79 -10.16
N THR A 103 2.77 9.53 -10.19
CA THR A 103 2.75 10.93 -10.63
C THR A 103 2.60 11.91 -9.49
N ASN A 104 2.16 11.46 -8.32
CA ASN A 104 1.94 12.34 -7.18
C ASN A 104 1.97 11.54 -5.89
N TRP A 105 2.09 12.25 -4.76
CA TRP A 105 2.06 11.65 -3.44
C TRP A 105 1.63 12.68 -2.41
N GLY A 106 1.22 12.22 -1.23
CA GLY A 106 0.90 13.12 -0.14
C GLY A 106 0.62 12.37 1.14
N TRP A 107 0.53 13.12 2.22
CA TRP A 107 0.08 12.63 3.51
C TRP A 107 -1.40 12.98 3.65
N PHE A 108 -2.23 11.98 3.86
CA PHE A 108 -3.68 12.17 3.88
C PHE A 108 -4.23 11.81 5.25
N ALA A 109 -4.90 12.77 5.89
CA ALA A 109 -5.62 12.52 7.13
C ALA A 109 -6.78 11.54 6.87
N PRO A 110 -7.23 10.80 7.90
CA PRO A 110 -8.33 9.85 7.70
C PRO A 110 -9.58 10.44 7.06
N GLU A 111 -9.89 11.70 7.35
CA GLU A 111 -11.03 12.40 6.77
C GLU A 111 -10.79 12.96 5.37
N ASP A 112 -9.55 12.94 4.91
CA ASP A 112 -9.16 13.52 3.63
C ASP A 112 -8.70 12.48 2.60
N ILE A 113 -8.97 11.21 2.84
CA ILE A 113 -8.59 10.13 1.93
C ILE A 113 -9.23 10.37 0.56
N PRO A 114 -8.46 10.30 -0.54
CA PRO A 114 -9.03 10.52 -1.88
C PRO A 114 -10.11 9.49 -2.22
N GLU A 115 -11.08 9.89 -3.03
CA GLU A 115 -12.16 8.98 -3.44
C GLU A 115 -11.67 7.88 -4.37
N ASN A 116 -10.71 8.18 -5.22
CA ASN A 116 -10.22 7.22 -6.22
C ASN A 116 -9.10 6.34 -5.67
N ILE A 117 -9.37 5.70 -4.54
CA ILE A 117 -8.48 4.68 -3.98
C ILE A 117 -8.58 3.42 -4.86
N SER A 118 -7.42 2.79 -5.07
CA SER A 118 -7.37 1.51 -5.78
C SER A 118 -8.34 0.51 -5.14
N PRO A 119 -9.23 -0.12 -5.91
CA PRO A 119 -10.29 -0.96 -5.33
C PRO A 119 -9.81 -2.03 -4.35
N PRO A 120 -8.72 -2.77 -4.61
CA PRO A 120 -8.25 -3.77 -3.64
C PRO A 120 -7.74 -3.18 -2.32
N ILE A 121 -7.46 -1.89 -2.31
CA ILE A 121 -6.91 -1.19 -1.14
C ILE A 121 -8.01 -0.57 -0.28
N LYS A 122 -9.19 -0.38 -0.82
CA LYS A 122 -10.30 0.21 -0.04
C LYS A 122 -10.58 -0.51 1.28
N PRO A 123 -10.64 -1.85 1.31
CA PRO A 123 -10.84 -2.55 2.59
C PRO A 123 -9.70 -2.31 3.59
N VAL A 124 -8.48 -2.20 3.08
CA VAL A 124 -7.30 -1.98 3.93
C VAL A 124 -7.39 -0.62 4.62
N ILE A 125 -7.67 0.43 3.87
CA ILE A 125 -7.79 1.78 4.42
C ILE A 125 -9.00 1.88 5.35
N GLY A 126 -10.11 1.26 4.98
CA GLY A 126 -11.29 1.21 5.84
C GLY A 126 -10.99 0.59 7.19
N GLN A 127 -10.26 -0.51 7.21
CA GLN A 127 -9.89 -1.16 8.47
C GLN A 127 -8.91 -0.30 9.29
N PHE A 128 -8.00 0.39 8.65
CA PHE A 128 -7.10 1.32 9.35
C PHE A 128 -7.91 2.41 10.05
N ILE A 129 -8.87 3.01 9.35
CA ILE A 129 -9.71 4.07 9.91
C ILE A 129 -10.51 3.54 11.10
N GLU A 130 -11.10 2.35 10.99
CA GLU A 130 -11.80 1.73 12.11
C GLU A 130 -10.89 1.52 13.33
N THR A 131 -9.66 1.08 13.06
CA THR A 131 -8.71 0.77 14.13
C THR A 131 -8.34 2.02 14.94
N ILE A 132 -8.16 3.16 14.28
CA ILE A 132 -7.77 4.40 14.97
C ILE A 132 -8.95 5.08 15.67
N HIS A 133 -10.17 4.68 15.38
CA HIS A 133 -11.38 5.23 16.02
C HIS A 133 -11.90 4.38 17.19
N LYS A 134 -11.16 3.35 17.57
CA LYS A 134 -11.52 2.52 18.72
C LYS A 134 -11.00 3.10 20.03
#